data_37bb5ca68bffa138eec81498f35fcf8a
#
_entry.id   37bb5ca68bffa138eec81498f35fcf8a
#
_cell.length_a   1.000
_cell.length_b   1.000
_cell.length_c   1.000
_cell.angle_alpha   90.00
_cell.angle_beta   90.00
_cell.angle_gamma   90.00
#
_symmetry.space_group_name_H-M   'P 1'
#
loop_
_entity.id
_entity.type
_entity.pdbx_description
1 polymer ?
#
loop_
_entity_poly.entity_id
_entity_poly.type
_entity_poly.pdbx_seq_one_letter_code
_entity_poly.pdbx_strand_id
1 'polypeptide(L)'
;MQASDTENTITDGPAPAWERALAAFAYLSMWIGLFAACNVHLGDALWWLLLLWLLPGAQWWAMRGRQPFVAEHARQAMRMGFGLSLLSAVLLAPSVLIFGAVLVFGWLLVVMLLVAMGVSLYVAAKAMLGRR
;
A
#
# COMPACT_ATOMS: atom_id res chain seq x y z
N MET A 1 -17.05 20.48 -37.11
CA MET A 1 -16.26 20.73 -35.90
C MET A 1 -17.05 20.41 -34.62
N GLN A 2 -17.77 19.28 -34.60
CA GLN A 2 -18.61 18.84 -33.47
C GLN A 2 -18.46 17.34 -33.16
N ALA A 3 -17.42 16.68 -33.68
CA ALA A 3 -17.19 15.24 -33.42
C ALA A 3 -16.22 14.96 -32.31
N SER A 4 -15.60 15.99 -31.70
CA SER A 4 -14.62 15.79 -30.60
C SER A 4 -15.20 15.87 -29.19
N ASP A 5 -16.43 16.39 -29.04
CA ASP A 5 -17.02 16.60 -27.70
C ASP A 5 -17.82 15.38 -27.17
N THR A 6 -18.12 14.42 -28.04
CA THR A 6 -18.86 13.21 -27.67
C THR A 6 -17.96 12.09 -27.14
N GLU A 7 -16.65 12.15 -27.37
CA GLU A 7 -15.72 11.11 -26.95
C GLU A 7 -15.26 11.26 -25.48
N ASN A 8 -15.38 12.48 -24.91
CA ASN A 8 -14.98 12.76 -23.53
C ASN A 8 -16.05 12.49 -22.47
N THR A 9 -17.29 12.21 -22.86
CA THR A 9 -18.39 11.98 -21.90
C THR A 9 -18.56 10.53 -21.46
N ILE A 10 -17.78 9.60 -22.05
CA ILE A 10 -17.91 8.16 -21.74
C ILE A 10 -17.08 7.75 -20.50
N THR A 11 -16.19 8.62 -20.01
CA THR A 11 -15.28 8.27 -18.90
C THR A 11 -15.68 8.82 -17.53
N ASP A 12 -16.76 9.58 -17.41
CA ASP A 12 -17.18 10.22 -16.14
C ASP A 12 -18.11 9.34 -15.27
N GLY A 13 -18.34 8.10 -15.66
CA GLY A 13 -19.06 7.14 -14.82
C GLY A 13 -18.21 6.63 -13.65
N PRO A 14 -18.85 6.20 -12.54
CA PRO A 14 -18.13 5.56 -11.45
C PRO A 14 -17.43 4.29 -11.97
N ALA A 15 -16.15 4.11 -11.60
CA ALA A 15 -15.37 2.95 -11.99
C ALA A 15 -16.13 1.64 -11.70
N PRO A 16 -16.08 0.63 -12.56
CA PRO A 16 -16.76 -0.63 -12.35
C PRO A 16 -16.32 -1.31 -11.05
N ALA A 17 -17.20 -2.10 -10.46
CA ALA A 17 -16.99 -2.69 -9.13
C ALA A 17 -15.67 -3.49 -9.02
N TRP A 18 -15.30 -4.20 -10.08
CA TRP A 18 -14.07 -4.98 -10.11
C TRP A 18 -12.79 -4.11 -10.12
N GLU A 19 -12.80 -2.95 -10.79
CA GLU A 19 -11.68 -1.99 -10.74
C GLU A 19 -11.55 -1.39 -9.35
N ARG A 20 -12.67 -1.09 -8.68
CA ARG A 20 -12.69 -0.60 -7.30
C ARG A 20 -12.15 -1.65 -6.33
N ALA A 21 -12.50 -2.92 -6.54
CA ALA A 21 -11.98 -4.03 -5.75
C ALA A 21 -10.47 -4.22 -5.95
N LEU A 22 -9.97 -4.13 -7.20
CA LEU A 22 -8.53 -4.19 -7.47
C LEU A 22 -7.76 -3.02 -6.87
N ALA A 23 -8.33 -1.80 -6.90
CA ALA A 23 -7.72 -0.64 -6.27
C ALA A 23 -7.64 -0.80 -4.73
N ALA A 24 -8.68 -1.32 -4.10
CA ALA A 24 -8.66 -1.63 -2.67
C ALA A 24 -7.65 -2.73 -2.33
N PHE A 25 -7.53 -3.76 -3.18
CA PHE A 25 -6.56 -4.83 -3.02
C PHE A 25 -5.11 -4.30 -3.03
N ALA A 26 -4.80 -3.25 -3.80
CA ALA A 26 -3.48 -2.63 -3.79
C ALA A 26 -3.05 -2.17 -2.39
N TYR A 27 -3.97 -1.58 -1.62
CA TYR A 27 -3.69 -1.17 -0.24
C TYR A 27 -3.64 -2.35 0.73
N LEU A 28 -4.51 -3.34 0.54
CA LEU A 28 -4.58 -4.51 1.42
C LEU A 28 -3.41 -5.49 1.18
N SER A 29 -2.83 -5.49 -0.02
CA SER A 29 -1.70 -6.38 -0.36
C SER A 29 -0.46 -6.14 0.51
N MET A 30 -0.26 -4.91 1.00
CA MET A 30 0.82 -4.60 1.94
C MET A 30 0.73 -5.42 3.24
N TRP A 31 -0.49 -5.74 3.68
CA TRP A 31 -0.72 -6.49 4.92
C TRP A 31 -0.35 -7.96 4.80
N ILE A 32 -0.36 -8.52 3.58
CA ILE A 32 0.13 -9.88 3.32
C ILE A 32 1.62 -9.94 3.66
N GLY A 33 2.41 -8.96 3.21
CA GLY A 33 3.83 -8.85 3.54
C GLY A 33 4.07 -8.63 5.03
N LEU A 34 3.27 -7.77 5.68
CA LEU A 34 3.38 -7.54 7.12
C LEU A 34 3.03 -8.79 7.93
N PHE A 35 1.96 -9.51 7.56
CA PHE A 35 1.57 -10.76 8.20
C PHE A 35 2.67 -11.80 8.06
N ALA A 36 3.28 -11.93 6.87
CA ALA A 36 4.43 -12.79 6.65
C ALA A 36 5.62 -12.39 7.55
N ALA A 37 5.93 -11.08 7.65
CA ALA A 37 7.00 -10.58 8.51
C ALA A 37 6.79 -10.91 9.99
N CYS A 38 5.55 -10.92 10.47
CA CYS A 38 5.23 -11.27 11.85
C CYS A 38 5.41 -12.77 12.17
N ASN A 39 5.47 -13.63 11.14
CA ASN A 39 5.56 -15.08 11.30
C ASN A 39 6.97 -15.65 11.06
N VAL A 40 7.97 -14.82 10.83
CA VAL A 40 9.36 -15.20 10.62
C VAL A 40 10.29 -14.65 11.70
N HIS A 41 11.52 -15.15 11.74
CA HIS A 41 12.54 -14.65 12.68
C HIS A 41 12.83 -13.16 12.45
N LEU A 42 13.23 -12.47 13.51
CA LEU A 42 13.42 -11.00 13.50
C LEU A 42 14.35 -10.49 12.38
N GLY A 43 15.39 -11.26 12.04
CA GLY A 43 16.31 -10.91 10.96
C GLY A 43 15.65 -10.97 9.58
N ASP A 44 14.78 -11.96 9.35
CA ASP A 44 14.06 -12.11 8.09
C ASP A 44 12.88 -11.14 8.01
N ALA A 45 12.29 -10.74 9.14
CA ALA A 45 11.23 -9.76 9.21
C ALA A 45 11.63 -8.42 8.58
N LEU A 46 12.91 -8.00 8.73
CA LEU A 46 13.43 -6.78 8.11
C LEU A 46 13.30 -6.84 6.59
N TRP A 47 13.65 -7.97 5.97
CA TRP A 47 13.52 -8.16 4.52
C TRP A 47 12.08 -8.11 4.06
N TRP A 48 11.17 -8.76 4.78
CA TRP A 48 9.73 -8.72 4.47
C TRP A 48 9.15 -7.32 4.60
N LEU A 49 9.57 -6.56 5.62
CA LEU A 49 9.15 -5.17 5.78
C LEU A 49 9.67 -4.27 4.65
N LEU A 50 10.90 -4.50 4.17
CA LEU A 50 11.45 -3.76 3.04
C LEU A 50 10.72 -4.08 1.72
N LEU A 51 10.06 -5.23 1.61
CA LEU A 51 9.34 -5.65 0.41
C LEU A 51 7.84 -5.26 0.42
N LEU A 52 7.35 -4.52 1.43
CA LEU A 52 5.94 -4.14 1.54
C LEU A 52 5.39 -3.40 0.30
N TRP A 53 6.23 -2.66 -0.38
CA TRP A 53 5.85 -1.91 -1.59
C TRP A 53 5.86 -2.76 -2.87
N LEU A 54 6.41 -3.98 -2.83
CA LEU A 54 6.65 -4.80 -4.03
C LEU A 54 5.34 -5.25 -4.67
N LEU A 55 4.38 -5.73 -3.87
CA LEU A 55 3.08 -6.19 -4.36
C LEU A 55 2.26 -5.06 -5.03
N PRO A 56 2.03 -3.91 -4.38
CA PRO A 56 1.35 -2.80 -5.04
C PRO A 56 2.17 -2.22 -6.20
N GLY A 57 3.50 -2.28 -6.15
CA GLY A 57 4.37 -1.89 -7.26
C GLY A 57 4.21 -2.79 -8.49
N ALA A 58 4.14 -4.10 -8.31
CA ALA A 58 3.87 -5.06 -9.36
C ALA A 58 2.48 -4.85 -9.98
N GLN A 59 1.47 -4.61 -9.15
CA GLN A 59 0.12 -4.29 -9.60
C GLN A 59 0.07 -2.99 -10.41
N TRP A 60 0.76 -1.93 -9.95
CA TRP A 60 0.87 -0.69 -10.70
C TRP A 60 1.52 -0.92 -12.08
N TRP A 61 2.62 -1.65 -12.11
CA TRP A 61 3.32 -1.94 -13.36
C TRP A 61 2.46 -2.72 -14.36
N ALA A 62 1.70 -3.72 -13.88
CA ALA A 62 0.81 -4.53 -14.71
C ALA A 62 -0.40 -3.74 -15.25
N MET A 63 -0.91 -2.76 -14.48
CA MET A 63 -2.17 -2.07 -14.80
C MET A 63 -1.98 -0.67 -15.39
N ARG A 64 -0.76 -0.11 -15.38
CA ARG A 64 -0.49 1.28 -15.81
C ARG A 64 -0.95 1.61 -17.24
N GLY A 65 -0.99 0.62 -18.13
CA GLY A 65 -1.39 0.81 -19.53
C GLY A 65 -2.82 0.39 -19.86
N ARG A 66 -3.53 -0.23 -18.90
CA ARG A 66 -4.86 -0.82 -19.15
C ARG A 66 -5.97 -0.14 -18.35
N GLN A 67 -5.69 0.28 -17.12
CA GLN A 67 -6.71 0.75 -16.20
C GLN A 67 -6.17 1.92 -15.37
N PRO A 68 -6.42 3.17 -15.80
CA PRO A 68 -5.85 4.34 -15.15
C PRO A 68 -6.30 4.51 -13.70
N PHE A 69 -7.55 4.17 -13.36
CA PHE A 69 -8.07 4.24 -11.99
C PHE A 69 -7.32 3.30 -11.05
N VAL A 70 -7.14 2.02 -11.45
CA VAL A 70 -6.41 1.02 -10.65
C VAL A 70 -4.93 1.38 -10.54
N ALA A 71 -4.33 1.83 -11.65
CA ALA A 71 -2.92 2.23 -11.67
C ALA A 71 -2.62 3.42 -10.74
N GLU A 72 -3.52 4.41 -10.66
CA GLU A 72 -3.36 5.55 -9.76
C GLU A 72 -3.37 5.11 -8.29
N HIS A 73 -4.33 4.27 -7.90
CA HIS A 73 -4.43 3.75 -6.54
C HIS A 73 -3.27 2.81 -6.19
N ALA A 74 -2.86 1.94 -7.12
CA ALA A 74 -1.70 1.07 -6.93
C ALA A 74 -0.39 1.87 -6.78
N ARG A 75 -0.22 2.97 -7.53
CA ARG A 75 0.92 3.87 -7.39
C ARG A 75 0.93 4.58 -6.04
N GLN A 76 -0.23 5.01 -5.55
CA GLN A 76 -0.36 5.62 -4.23
C GLN A 76 -0.06 4.61 -3.12
N ALA A 77 -0.58 3.39 -3.22
CA ALA A 77 -0.30 2.29 -2.30
C ALA A 77 1.19 1.91 -2.30
N MET A 78 1.84 1.89 -3.48
CA MET A 78 3.28 1.65 -3.59
C MET A 78 4.10 2.72 -2.85
N ARG A 79 3.76 3.99 -3.01
CA ARG A 79 4.45 5.09 -2.31
C ARG A 79 4.26 4.99 -0.79
N MET A 80 3.04 4.67 -0.36
CA MET A 80 2.73 4.45 1.06
C MET A 80 3.51 3.25 1.61
N GLY A 81 3.54 2.12 0.87
CA GLY A 81 4.29 0.92 1.23
C GLY A 81 5.80 1.18 1.30
N PHE A 82 6.34 1.96 0.36
CA PHE A 82 7.76 2.34 0.37
C PHE A 82 8.12 3.22 1.58
N GLY A 83 7.29 4.23 1.88
CA GLY A 83 7.48 5.08 3.06
C GLY A 83 7.41 4.26 4.35
N LEU A 84 6.44 3.35 4.44
CA LEU A 84 6.28 2.45 5.58
C LEU A 84 7.47 1.50 5.73
N SER A 85 7.99 0.95 4.63
CA SER A 85 9.18 0.09 4.61
C SER A 85 10.41 0.83 5.13
N LEU A 86 10.64 2.04 4.64
CA LEU A 86 11.79 2.85 5.04
C LEU A 86 11.70 3.22 6.53
N LEU A 87 10.53 3.66 6.99
CA LEU A 87 10.31 4.02 8.39
C LEU A 87 10.43 2.80 9.30
N SER A 88 9.92 1.65 8.89
CA SER A 88 10.07 0.39 9.62
C SER A 88 11.54 -0.03 9.72
N ALA A 89 12.32 0.12 8.66
CA ALA A 89 13.75 -0.17 8.68
C ALA A 89 14.50 0.74 9.65
N VAL A 90 14.20 2.04 9.67
CA VAL A 90 14.80 3.01 10.59
C VAL A 90 14.47 2.71 12.05
N LEU A 91 13.24 2.26 12.34
CA LEU A 91 12.83 1.90 13.70
C LEU A 91 13.35 0.53 14.14
N LEU A 92 13.43 -0.43 13.21
CA LEU A 92 13.84 -1.79 13.52
C LEU A 92 15.37 -1.96 13.61
N ALA A 93 16.14 -1.21 12.80
CA ALA A 93 17.60 -1.31 12.80
C ALA A 93 18.22 -1.08 14.18
N PRO A 94 17.89 -0.04 14.95
CA PRO A 94 18.39 0.13 16.32
C PRO A 94 17.96 -1.00 17.26
N SER A 95 16.76 -1.55 17.06
CA SER A 95 16.22 -2.65 17.86
C SER A 95 17.01 -3.95 17.70
N VAL A 96 17.58 -4.17 16.51
CA VAL A 96 18.44 -5.34 16.23
C VAL A 96 19.86 -5.12 16.73
N LEU A 97 20.37 -3.88 16.63
CA LEU A 97 21.77 -3.55 16.95
C LEU A 97 22.00 -3.35 18.45
N ILE A 98 21.02 -2.85 19.19
CA ILE A 98 21.15 -2.50 20.61
C ILE A 98 20.17 -3.32 21.42
N PHE A 99 20.69 -4.27 22.21
CA PHE A 99 19.88 -5.07 23.13
C PHE A 99 19.23 -4.14 24.18
N GLY A 100 17.90 -4.08 24.18
CA GLY A 100 17.12 -3.15 25.02
C GLY A 100 16.43 -2.01 24.28
N ALA A 101 16.92 -1.59 23.11
CA ALA A 101 16.22 -0.63 22.26
C ALA A 101 14.89 -1.18 21.73
N VAL A 102 14.72 -2.51 21.69
CA VAL A 102 13.48 -3.20 21.30
C VAL A 102 12.27 -2.72 22.12
N LEU A 103 12.44 -2.43 23.40
CA LEU A 103 11.34 -2.00 24.26
C LEU A 103 10.78 -0.63 23.85
N VAL A 104 11.63 0.28 23.41
CA VAL A 104 11.21 1.63 23.01
C VAL A 104 10.83 1.66 21.53
N PHE A 105 11.71 1.22 20.66
CA PHE A 105 11.49 1.28 19.21
C PHE A 105 10.47 0.25 18.72
N GLY A 106 10.35 -0.89 19.39
CA GLY A 106 9.33 -1.90 19.08
C GLY A 106 7.91 -1.36 19.31
N TRP A 107 7.68 -0.65 20.43
CA TRP A 107 6.38 -0.01 20.68
C TRP A 107 6.07 1.08 19.68
N LEU A 108 7.04 1.91 19.31
CA LEU A 108 6.88 2.92 18.27
C LEU A 108 6.52 2.27 16.93
N LEU A 109 7.18 1.17 16.58
CA LEU A 109 6.88 0.40 15.38
C LEU A 109 5.44 -0.13 15.40
N VAL A 110 4.99 -0.71 16.50
CA VAL A 110 3.62 -1.23 16.65
C VAL A 110 2.60 -0.10 16.48
N VAL A 111 2.79 1.03 17.16
CA VAL A 111 1.88 2.18 17.04
C VAL A 111 1.85 2.71 15.60
N MET A 112 3.01 2.85 14.97
CA MET A 112 3.12 3.28 13.58
C MET A 112 2.37 2.32 12.65
N LEU A 113 2.53 1.01 12.83
CA LEU A 113 1.85 0.01 12.01
C LEU A 113 0.33 0.02 12.23
N LEU A 114 -0.15 0.22 13.46
CA LEU A 114 -1.59 0.36 13.74
C LEU A 114 -2.18 1.59 13.06
N VAL A 115 -1.48 2.73 13.11
CA VAL A 115 -1.91 3.95 12.40
C VAL A 115 -1.93 3.71 10.89
N ALA A 116 -0.88 3.11 10.34
CA ALA A 116 -0.80 2.79 8.92
C ALA A 116 -1.93 1.82 8.50
N MET A 117 -2.29 0.87 9.36
CA MET A 117 -3.44 -0.02 9.15
C MET A 117 -4.74 0.77 9.05
N GLY A 118 -5.00 1.64 10.00
CA GLY A 118 -6.20 2.49 9.98
C GLY A 118 -6.28 3.34 8.71
N VAL A 119 -5.17 3.97 8.32
CA VAL A 119 -5.10 4.78 7.10
C VAL A 119 -5.31 3.94 5.85
N SER A 120 -4.67 2.78 5.73
CA SER A 120 -4.82 1.92 4.54
C SER A 120 -6.23 1.34 4.42
N LEU A 121 -6.87 0.96 5.52
CA LEU A 121 -8.28 0.53 5.53
C LEU A 121 -9.22 1.68 5.12
N TYR A 122 -8.99 2.88 5.63
CA TYR A 122 -9.77 4.07 5.25
C TYR A 122 -9.64 4.35 3.75
N VAL A 123 -8.41 4.36 3.22
CA VAL A 123 -8.16 4.61 1.79
C VAL A 123 -8.71 3.48 0.92
N ALA A 124 -8.59 2.22 1.35
CA ALA A 124 -9.18 1.08 0.65
C ALA A 124 -10.72 1.19 0.59
N ALA A 125 -11.38 1.57 1.69
CA ALA A 125 -12.82 1.82 1.72
C ALA A 125 -13.21 2.97 0.78
N LYS A 126 -12.43 4.07 0.77
CA LYS A 126 -12.63 5.20 -0.15
C LYS A 126 -12.52 4.75 -1.61
N ALA A 127 -11.53 3.92 -1.94
CA ALA A 127 -11.35 3.38 -3.29
C ALA A 127 -12.52 2.49 -3.71
N MET A 128 -13.06 1.68 -2.79
CA MET A 128 -14.26 0.86 -3.06
C MET A 128 -15.50 1.70 -3.32
N LEU A 129 -15.60 2.89 -2.72
CA LEU A 129 -16.67 3.85 -2.99
C LEU A 129 -16.48 4.63 -4.31
N GLY A 130 -15.40 4.37 -5.06
CA GLY A 130 -15.08 5.05 -6.31
C GLY A 130 -14.64 6.51 -6.14
N ARG A 131 -14.25 6.93 -4.93
CA ARG A 131 -13.79 8.29 -4.64
C ARG A 131 -12.27 8.38 -4.88
N ARG A 132 -11.87 9.46 -5.54
CA ARG A 132 -10.45 9.82 -5.73
C ARG A 132 -9.92 10.67 -4.57
#